data_646d5b27ef0650dba07a53713cd8370f
#
_entry.id   646d5b27ef0650dba07a53713cd8370f
#
_cell.length_a   1.000
_cell.length_b   1.000
_cell.length_c   1.000
_cell.angle_alpha   90.00
_cell.angle_beta   90.00
_cell.angle_gamma   90.00
#
_symmetry.space_group_name_H-M   'P 1'
#
loop_
_entity.id
_entity.type
_entity.pdbx_description
1 polymer ?
#
loop_
_entity_poly.entity_id
_entity_poly.type
_entity_poly.pdbx_seq_one_letter_code
_entity_poly.pdbx_strand_id
1 'polypeptide(L)'
;MLVHSDSLSYKPLNWMSPPCTVAALEPDDDQREVGVTEIWKVTQAKTADLLMISIHEILHDSSHELGFDPGLSKDGTEAHLQKLLAEQIELLGDGFSFIKREYMTAIGPVDIYARDASGRSVAVEIKRRGDIDGVEQLTRYLELMNRDPHLAPVTGVFAAQEIKPQARTLAEDRGIRCVLLDYDAMRGMDDSHSRLF
;
A
#
# COMPACT_ATOMS: atom_id res chain seq x y z
N MET A 1 20.53 -8.50 2.85
CA MET A 1 21.00 -8.95 4.18
C MET A 1 20.66 -7.89 5.22
N LEU A 2 20.29 -8.29 6.42
CA LEU A 2 20.05 -7.41 7.58
C LEU A 2 20.89 -7.96 8.74
N VAL A 3 21.55 -7.08 9.47
CA VAL A 3 22.32 -7.41 10.67
C VAL A 3 21.70 -6.67 11.85
N HIS A 4 21.19 -7.39 12.83
CA HIS A 4 20.56 -6.85 14.03
C HIS A 4 21.43 -7.11 15.27
N SER A 5 21.28 -6.26 16.28
CA SER A 5 21.82 -6.53 17.62
C SER A 5 20.80 -7.29 18.45
N ASP A 6 21.28 -7.93 19.52
CA ASP A 6 20.46 -8.57 20.53
C ASP A 6 19.80 -7.58 21.52
N SER A 7 19.87 -6.30 21.25
CA SER A 7 19.41 -5.22 22.15
C SER A 7 17.92 -4.89 22.03
N LEU A 8 17.07 -5.77 21.49
CA LEU A 8 15.64 -5.56 21.25
C LEU A 8 15.32 -4.38 20.32
N SER A 9 16.31 -3.80 19.64
CA SER A 9 16.09 -2.76 18.64
C SER A 9 15.53 -3.37 17.35
N TYR A 10 14.39 -2.86 16.87
CA TYR A 10 13.87 -3.29 15.57
C TYR A 10 14.68 -2.75 14.39
N LYS A 11 15.51 -1.71 14.61
CA LYS A 11 16.38 -1.16 13.56
C LYS A 11 17.61 -2.06 13.39
N PRO A 12 17.97 -2.45 12.16
CA PRO A 12 19.19 -3.17 11.93
C PRO A 12 20.42 -2.29 12.24
N LEU A 13 21.49 -2.92 12.73
CA LEU A 13 22.79 -2.28 12.87
C LEU A 13 23.38 -1.92 11.50
N ASN A 14 23.18 -2.81 10.53
CA ASN A 14 23.58 -2.61 9.16
C ASN A 14 22.66 -3.39 8.21
N TRP A 15 22.60 -2.99 6.95
CA TRP A 15 21.87 -3.70 5.92
C TRP A 15 22.51 -3.55 4.54
N MET A 16 22.25 -4.52 3.67
CA MET A 16 22.59 -4.45 2.26
C MET A 16 21.38 -4.89 1.43
N SER A 17 20.96 -4.01 0.53
CA SER A 17 19.79 -4.27 -0.33
C SER A 17 20.10 -5.33 -1.39
N PRO A 18 19.13 -6.18 -1.76
CA PRO A 18 19.32 -7.13 -2.85
C PRO A 18 19.47 -6.41 -4.22
N PRO A 19 20.13 -7.04 -5.20
CA PRO A 19 20.80 -8.32 -5.10
C PRO A 19 22.16 -8.19 -4.40
N CYS A 20 22.39 -9.03 -3.40
CA CYS A 20 23.69 -9.12 -2.72
C CYS A 20 24.16 -10.58 -2.69
N THR A 21 25.50 -10.75 -2.67
CA THR A 21 26.14 -12.06 -2.58
C THR A 21 26.87 -12.16 -1.24
N VAL A 22 26.76 -13.30 -0.60
CA VAL A 22 27.49 -13.63 0.64
C VAL A 22 28.52 -14.70 0.28
N ALA A 23 29.77 -14.45 0.65
CA ALA A 23 30.86 -15.41 0.55
C ALA A 23 31.48 -15.63 1.93
N ALA A 24 31.62 -16.88 2.32
CA ALA A 24 32.37 -17.27 3.51
C ALA A 24 33.87 -17.24 3.17
N LEU A 25 34.66 -16.65 4.05
CA LEU A 25 36.11 -16.58 3.97
C LEU A 25 36.75 -17.15 5.24
N GLU A 26 37.90 -17.75 5.09
CA GLU A 26 38.71 -18.18 6.23
C GLU A 26 39.32 -16.96 6.95
N PRO A 27 39.28 -16.92 8.29
CA PRO A 27 39.99 -15.91 9.04
C PRO A 27 41.52 -16.11 8.96
N ASP A 28 42.27 -15.02 9.02
CA ASP A 28 43.71 -15.06 9.17
C ASP A 28 44.17 -15.44 10.59
N ASP A 29 45.47 -15.56 10.83
CA ASP A 29 45.97 -16.02 12.11
C ASP A 29 45.68 -15.02 13.24
N ASP A 30 45.74 -13.71 12.99
CA ASP A 30 45.45 -12.67 13.98
C ASP A 30 43.94 -12.69 14.35
N GLN A 31 43.08 -12.91 13.37
CA GLN A 31 41.62 -13.04 13.57
C GLN A 31 41.28 -14.32 14.34
N ARG A 32 41.96 -15.43 14.07
CA ARG A 32 41.78 -16.68 14.84
C ARG A 32 42.22 -16.54 16.29
N GLU A 33 43.29 -15.80 16.55
CA GLU A 33 43.74 -15.52 17.92
C GLU A 33 42.70 -14.77 18.76
N VAL A 34 41.90 -13.91 18.14
CA VAL A 34 40.78 -13.22 18.82
C VAL A 34 39.44 -13.97 18.75
N GLY A 35 39.47 -15.21 18.31
CA GLY A 35 38.31 -16.11 18.34
C GLY A 35 37.34 -15.99 17.16
N VAL A 36 37.77 -15.41 16.03
CA VAL A 36 36.96 -15.42 14.80
C VAL A 36 37.02 -16.80 14.17
N THR A 37 35.87 -17.39 13.92
CA THR A 37 35.72 -18.72 13.33
C THR A 37 35.45 -18.67 11.83
N GLU A 38 34.79 -17.62 11.35
CA GLU A 38 34.43 -17.43 9.95
C GLU A 38 34.25 -15.94 9.64
N ILE A 39 34.46 -15.54 8.40
CA ILE A 39 34.20 -14.16 7.94
C ILE A 39 33.20 -14.21 6.79
N TRP A 40 32.09 -13.46 6.92
CA TRP A 40 31.15 -13.28 5.83
C TRP A 40 31.42 -11.97 5.09
N LYS A 41 31.81 -12.10 3.82
CA LYS A 41 31.95 -10.99 2.89
C LYS A 41 30.67 -10.84 2.11
N VAL A 42 29.98 -9.72 2.32
CA VAL A 42 28.74 -9.39 1.60
C VAL A 42 29.00 -8.26 0.61
N THR A 43 28.69 -8.50 -0.65
CA THR A 43 28.87 -7.52 -1.74
C THR A 43 27.54 -7.27 -2.45
N GLN A 44 27.33 -6.03 -2.85
CA GLN A 44 26.18 -5.66 -3.67
C GLN A 44 26.57 -5.59 -5.16
N ALA A 45 25.69 -6.13 -6.03
CA ALA A 45 26.00 -6.19 -7.46
C ALA A 45 25.96 -4.82 -8.17
N LYS A 46 25.26 -3.82 -7.61
CA LYS A 46 25.02 -2.52 -8.27
C LYS A 46 25.86 -1.37 -7.71
N THR A 47 26.48 -1.55 -6.55
CA THR A 47 27.30 -0.54 -5.88
C THR A 47 28.62 -1.14 -5.46
N ALA A 48 29.57 -0.30 -5.05
CA ALA A 48 30.85 -0.75 -4.50
C ALA A 48 30.78 -1.09 -2.99
N ASP A 49 29.56 -1.21 -2.44
CA ASP A 49 29.37 -1.45 -1.02
C ASP A 49 29.84 -2.84 -0.63
N LEU A 50 30.57 -2.89 0.45
CA LEU A 50 31.15 -4.08 1.04
C LEU A 50 30.82 -4.11 2.54
N LEU A 51 30.29 -5.24 3.01
CA LEU A 51 30.10 -5.50 4.42
C LEU A 51 30.93 -6.74 4.80
N MET A 52 31.81 -6.60 5.79
CA MET A 52 32.57 -7.69 6.37
C MET A 52 32.02 -7.98 7.76
N ILE A 53 31.68 -9.24 8.03
CA ILE A 53 31.11 -9.71 9.28
C ILE A 53 32.03 -10.79 9.84
N SER A 54 32.66 -10.51 10.99
CA SER A 54 33.44 -11.50 11.72
C SER A 54 32.52 -12.32 12.63
N ILE A 55 32.49 -13.62 12.41
CA ILE A 55 31.68 -14.58 13.19
C ILE A 55 32.57 -15.23 14.23
N HIS A 56 32.20 -15.13 15.49
CA HIS A 56 32.89 -15.82 16.58
C HIS A 56 32.22 -17.15 16.93
N GLU A 57 30.88 -17.16 16.97
CA GLU A 57 30.08 -18.32 17.29
C GLU A 57 28.72 -18.20 16.62
N ILE A 58 28.18 -19.31 16.11
CA ILE A 58 26.81 -19.42 15.60
C ILE A 58 26.00 -20.17 16.63
N LEU A 59 25.15 -19.46 17.37
CA LEU A 59 24.28 -20.05 18.39
C LEU A 59 23.05 -20.74 17.80
N HIS A 60 22.56 -20.23 16.67
CA HIS A 60 21.40 -20.79 15.97
C HIS A 60 21.49 -20.46 14.48
N ASP A 61 21.21 -21.45 13.66
CA ASP A 61 21.05 -21.28 12.22
C ASP A 61 19.77 -22.00 11.76
N SER A 62 19.03 -21.36 10.86
CA SER A 62 17.85 -21.94 10.26
C SER A 62 17.65 -21.44 8.86
N SER A 63 17.26 -22.32 7.95
CA SER A 63 16.86 -21.97 6.60
C SER A 63 15.47 -22.52 6.29
N HIS A 64 14.70 -21.75 5.53
CA HIS A 64 13.36 -22.11 5.10
C HIS A 64 13.24 -21.88 3.59
N GLU A 65 12.82 -22.90 2.87
CA GLU A 65 12.37 -22.75 1.50
C GLU A 65 10.96 -22.16 1.51
N LEU A 66 10.83 -20.90 1.10
CA LEU A 66 9.54 -20.21 1.07
C LEU A 66 8.68 -20.62 -0.15
N GLY A 67 9.18 -21.55 -0.96
CA GLY A 67 8.50 -21.99 -2.19
C GLY A 67 8.51 -20.92 -3.26
N PHE A 68 7.55 -20.98 -4.15
CA PHE A 68 7.37 -19.96 -5.18
C PHE A 68 6.90 -18.67 -4.53
N ASP A 69 7.63 -17.57 -4.77
CA ASP A 69 7.22 -16.25 -4.30
C ASP A 69 5.88 -15.87 -4.99
N PRO A 70 4.76 -15.83 -4.27
CA PRO A 70 3.48 -15.45 -4.85
C PRO A 70 3.44 -13.97 -5.26
N GLY A 71 4.55 -13.25 -5.12
CA GLY A 71 4.60 -11.80 -5.20
C GLY A 71 4.05 -11.16 -3.92
N LEU A 72 4.40 -9.92 -3.69
CA LEU A 72 3.79 -9.12 -2.65
C LEU A 72 2.38 -8.77 -3.11
N SER A 73 1.40 -9.61 -2.77
CA SER A 73 0.01 -9.16 -2.76
C SER A 73 -0.08 -8.11 -1.66
N LYS A 74 -0.04 -6.83 -2.04
CA LYS A 74 -0.32 -5.74 -1.12
C LYS A 74 -1.82 -5.72 -0.88
N ASP A 75 -2.31 -6.67 -0.09
CA ASP A 75 -3.69 -6.68 0.36
C ASP A 75 -4.03 -5.33 1.00
N GLY A 76 -5.18 -4.79 0.66
CA GLY A 76 -5.63 -3.49 1.15
C GLY A 76 -4.93 -2.28 0.52
N THR A 77 -4.26 -2.42 -0.62
CA THR A 77 -3.79 -1.25 -1.39
C THR A 77 -4.97 -0.50 -1.99
N GLU A 78 -4.78 0.79 -2.22
CA GLU A 78 -5.79 1.63 -2.89
C GLU A 78 -6.19 1.05 -4.25
N ALA A 79 -5.22 0.51 -5.00
CA ALA A 79 -5.48 -0.16 -6.29
C ALA A 79 -6.38 -1.39 -6.16
N HIS A 80 -6.25 -2.16 -5.07
CA HIS A 80 -7.10 -3.31 -4.83
C HIS A 80 -8.51 -2.89 -4.39
N LEU A 81 -8.63 -1.89 -3.50
CA LEU A 81 -9.91 -1.27 -3.16
C LEU A 81 -10.64 -0.72 -4.38
N GLN A 82 -9.90 -0.04 -5.26
CA GLN A 82 -10.44 0.49 -6.52
C GLN A 82 -10.99 -0.63 -7.42
N LYS A 83 -10.27 -1.77 -7.52
CA LYS A 83 -10.74 -2.93 -8.28
C LYS A 83 -12.02 -3.51 -7.68
N LEU A 84 -12.02 -3.78 -6.36
CA LEU A 84 -13.16 -4.35 -5.66
C LEU A 84 -14.40 -3.44 -5.74
N LEU A 85 -14.22 -2.12 -5.56
CA LEU A 85 -15.31 -1.18 -5.66
C LEU A 85 -15.86 -1.05 -7.09
N ALA A 86 -15.00 -1.17 -8.11
CA ALA A 86 -15.44 -1.19 -9.50
C ALA A 86 -16.30 -2.42 -9.84
N GLU A 87 -16.01 -3.56 -9.20
CA GLU A 87 -16.78 -4.80 -9.34
C GLU A 87 -18.07 -4.81 -8.51
N GLN A 88 -18.15 -3.97 -7.46
CA GLN A 88 -19.26 -3.88 -6.49
C GLN A 88 -19.72 -2.41 -6.36
N ILE A 89 -19.95 -1.75 -7.49
CA ILE A 89 -20.23 -0.30 -7.52
C ILE A 89 -21.51 0.08 -6.76
N GLU A 90 -22.41 -0.85 -6.57
CA GLU A 90 -23.64 -0.72 -5.78
C GLU A 90 -23.38 -0.42 -4.29
N LEU A 91 -22.16 -0.67 -3.78
CA LEU A 91 -21.76 -0.22 -2.44
C LEU A 91 -21.77 1.30 -2.31
N LEU A 92 -21.70 2.03 -3.41
CA LEU A 92 -21.90 3.47 -3.41
C LEU A 92 -23.36 3.88 -3.30
N GLY A 93 -24.31 2.97 -3.50
CA GLY A 93 -25.74 3.18 -3.42
C GLY A 93 -26.49 2.50 -4.57
N ASP A 94 -27.78 2.28 -4.34
CA ASP A 94 -28.65 1.64 -5.34
C ASP A 94 -28.68 2.44 -6.64
N GLY A 95 -28.58 1.72 -7.77
CA GLY A 95 -28.65 2.30 -9.10
C GLY A 95 -27.36 2.99 -9.58
N PHE A 96 -26.27 2.89 -8.82
CA PHE A 96 -24.97 3.29 -9.34
C PHE A 96 -24.52 2.35 -10.46
N SER A 97 -23.88 2.90 -11.48
CA SER A 97 -23.30 2.14 -12.58
C SER A 97 -21.86 2.55 -12.82
N PHE A 98 -21.00 1.54 -12.91
CA PHE A 98 -19.58 1.72 -13.22
C PHE A 98 -19.39 2.11 -14.70
N ILE A 99 -18.52 3.09 -14.96
CA ILE A 99 -18.15 3.51 -16.31
C ILE A 99 -16.68 3.19 -16.58
N LYS A 100 -15.77 3.68 -15.75
CA LYS A 100 -14.33 3.53 -15.99
C LYS A 100 -13.51 3.70 -14.72
N ARG A 101 -12.48 2.87 -14.57
CA ARG A 101 -11.38 3.10 -13.62
C ARG A 101 -10.35 4.01 -14.26
N GLU A 102 -9.62 4.75 -13.40
CA GLU A 102 -8.53 5.64 -13.83
C GLU A 102 -8.96 6.55 -15.00
N TYR A 103 -10.08 7.26 -14.79
CA TYR A 103 -10.58 8.18 -15.79
C TYR A 103 -9.64 9.38 -15.92
N MET A 104 -8.95 9.48 -17.07
CA MET A 104 -7.94 10.51 -17.32
C MET A 104 -8.54 11.90 -17.39
N THR A 105 -7.99 12.80 -16.60
CA THR A 105 -8.23 14.24 -16.66
C THR A 105 -6.92 14.97 -17.00
N ALA A 106 -6.97 16.28 -17.22
CA ALA A 106 -5.78 17.08 -17.50
C ALA A 106 -4.78 17.15 -16.32
N ILE A 107 -5.21 16.82 -15.10
CA ILE A 107 -4.39 16.87 -13.87
C ILE A 107 -4.11 15.49 -13.27
N GLY A 108 -4.49 14.43 -13.95
CA GLY A 108 -4.29 13.04 -13.54
C GLY A 108 -5.57 12.20 -13.58
N PRO A 109 -5.48 10.91 -13.28
CA PRO A 109 -6.63 10.01 -13.30
C PRO A 109 -7.51 10.17 -12.06
N VAL A 110 -8.82 10.13 -12.23
CA VAL A 110 -9.80 9.90 -11.18
C VAL A 110 -9.93 8.39 -10.97
N ASP A 111 -9.94 7.92 -9.74
CA ASP A 111 -9.91 6.48 -9.43
C ASP A 111 -11.07 5.72 -10.08
N ILE A 112 -12.30 6.19 -9.90
CA ILE A 112 -13.48 5.65 -10.57
C ILE A 112 -14.37 6.77 -11.10
N TYR A 113 -14.77 6.64 -12.35
CA TYR A 113 -15.85 7.40 -12.96
C TYR A 113 -17.10 6.51 -13.05
N ALA A 114 -18.20 6.98 -12.51
CA ALA A 114 -19.48 6.27 -12.41
C ALA A 114 -20.67 7.16 -12.75
N ARG A 115 -21.86 6.60 -12.78
CA ARG A 115 -23.13 7.33 -12.80
C ARG A 115 -23.98 6.93 -11.61
N ASP A 116 -24.72 7.88 -11.05
CA ASP A 116 -25.72 7.60 -10.03
C ASP A 116 -27.05 7.11 -10.64
N ALA A 117 -28.02 6.76 -9.79
CA ALA A 117 -29.34 6.29 -10.19
C ALA A 117 -30.11 7.26 -11.10
N SER A 118 -29.78 8.56 -11.06
CA SER A 118 -30.38 9.57 -11.93
C SER A 118 -29.60 9.80 -13.23
N GLY A 119 -28.53 9.03 -13.43
CA GLY A 119 -27.64 9.15 -14.61
C GLY A 119 -26.63 10.28 -14.52
N ARG A 120 -26.49 10.99 -13.39
CA ARG A 120 -25.52 12.06 -13.21
C ARG A 120 -24.10 11.48 -13.04
N SER A 121 -23.15 12.22 -13.55
CA SER A 121 -21.71 11.87 -13.44
C SER A 121 -21.25 11.91 -11.99
N VAL A 122 -20.47 10.90 -11.60
CA VAL A 122 -19.86 10.78 -10.26
C VAL A 122 -18.37 10.50 -10.40
N ALA A 123 -17.55 11.32 -9.74
CA ALA A 123 -16.11 11.07 -9.55
C ALA A 123 -15.87 10.47 -8.16
N VAL A 124 -15.16 9.38 -8.09
CA VAL A 124 -14.86 8.69 -6.83
C VAL A 124 -13.34 8.72 -6.61
N GLU A 125 -12.94 9.20 -5.46
CA GLU A 125 -11.57 9.11 -4.95
C GLU A 125 -11.51 8.06 -3.84
N ILE A 126 -10.53 7.17 -3.91
CA ILE A 126 -10.41 6.01 -3.02
C ILE A 126 -9.12 6.11 -2.23
N LYS A 127 -9.21 5.97 -0.92
CA LYS A 127 -8.05 5.93 -0.03
C LYS A 127 -8.17 4.76 0.94
N ARG A 128 -7.04 4.22 1.34
CA ARG A 128 -7.00 3.32 2.48
C ARG A 128 -7.34 4.08 3.76
N ARG A 129 -6.67 5.23 3.96
CA ARG A 129 -6.93 6.17 5.07
C ARG A 129 -7.23 7.54 4.47
N GLY A 130 -8.48 7.93 4.54
CA GLY A 130 -8.97 9.19 4.00
C GLY A 130 -8.55 10.37 4.89
N ASP A 131 -7.79 11.28 4.33
CA ASP A 131 -7.35 12.52 4.95
C ASP A 131 -7.72 13.75 4.11
N ILE A 132 -7.33 14.92 4.58
CA ILE A 132 -7.62 16.21 3.92
C ILE A 132 -7.06 16.23 2.50
N ASP A 133 -5.88 15.69 2.27
CA ASP A 133 -5.22 15.73 0.95
C ASP A 133 -6.02 14.98 -0.11
N GLY A 134 -6.64 13.84 0.27
CA GLY A 134 -7.54 13.09 -0.61
C GLY A 134 -8.80 13.88 -0.97
N VAL A 135 -9.39 14.60 -0.01
CA VAL A 135 -10.55 15.47 -0.27
C VAL A 135 -10.17 16.65 -1.17
N GLU A 136 -9.00 17.26 -0.94
CA GLU A 136 -8.45 18.33 -1.80
C GLU A 136 -8.19 17.84 -3.23
N GLN A 137 -7.69 16.62 -3.38
CA GLN A 137 -7.47 15.99 -4.67
C GLN A 137 -8.80 15.83 -5.42
N LEU A 138 -9.81 15.25 -4.77
CA LEU A 138 -11.13 15.07 -5.37
C LEU A 138 -11.79 16.42 -5.73
N THR A 139 -11.65 17.43 -4.88
CA THR A 139 -12.15 18.77 -5.15
C THR A 139 -11.60 19.33 -6.46
N ARG A 140 -10.29 19.20 -6.68
CA ARG A 140 -9.65 19.66 -7.94
C ARG A 140 -10.17 18.89 -9.16
N TYR A 141 -10.41 17.59 -9.03
CA TYR A 141 -11.02 16.81 -10.10
C TYR A 141 -12.44 17.27 -10.39
N LEU A 142 -13.27 17.52 -9.37
CA LEU A 142 -14.65 17.98 -9.53
C LEU A 142 -14.70 19.34 -10.22
N GLU A 143 -13.86 20.30 -9.81
CA GLU A 143 -13.75 21.60 -10.44
C GLU A 143 -13.40 21.49 -11.92
N LEU A 144 -12.46 20.62 -12.27
CA LEU A 144 -12.03 20.40 -13.64
C LEU A 144 -13.11 19.73 -14.49
N MET A 145 -13.68 18.63 -13.98
CA MET A 145 -14.70 17.86 -14.71
C MET A 145 -16.01 18.64 -14.90
N ASN A 146 -16.38 19.52 -13.96
CA ASN A 146 -17.55 20.39 -14.10
C ASN A 146 -17.39 21.53 -15.11
N ARG A 147 -16.17 21.74 -15.65
CA ARG A 147 -15.96 22.65 -16.78
C ARG A 147 -16.36 22.04 -18.12
N ASP A 148 -16.44 20.71 -18.18
CA ASP A 148 -16.89 19.99 -19.37
C ASP A 148 -18.41 19.86 -19.37
N PRO A 149 -19.12 20.51 -20.33
CA PRO A 149 -20.58 20.46 -20.42
C PRO A 149 -21.15 19.04 -20.66
N HIS A 150 -20.34 18.12 -21.19
CA HIS A 150 -20.73 16.73 -21.42
C HIS A 150 -20.68 15.87 -20.15
N LEU A 151 -19.92 16.30 -19.15
CA LEU A 151 -19.81 15.62 -17.88
C LEU A 151 -20.66 16.26 -16.78
N ALA A 152 -20.79 17.58 -16.81
CA ALA A 152 -21.47 18.37 -15.79
C ALA A 152 -22.98 18.08 -15.75
N PRO A 153 -23.59 18.04 -14.57
CA PRO A 153 -22.97 18.19 -13.26
C PRO A 153 -22.31 16.90 -12.77
N VAL A 154 -21.07 17.04 -12.24
CA VAL A 154 -20.31 15.94 -11.65
C VAL A 154 -20.32 16.09 -10.14
N THR A 155 -20.74 15.03 -9.44
CA THR A 155 -20.70 14.97 -7.97
C THR A 155 -19.53 14.11 -7.48
N GLY A 156 -19.11 14.32 -6.22
CA GLY A 156 -17.98 13.62 -5.64
C GLY A 156 -18.39 12.56 -4.61
N VAL A 157 -17.67 11.45 -4.62
CA VAL A 157 -17.69 10.45 -3.54
C VAL A 157 -16.27 10.21 -3.06
N PHE A 158 -16.05 10.42 -1.77
CA PHE A 158 -14.80 10.11 -1.10
C PHE A 158 -14.96 8.80 -0.34
N ALA A 159 -14.34 7.73 -0.83
CA ALA A 159 -14.48 6.38 -0.33
C ALA A 159 -13.18 5.90 0.34
N ALA A 160 -13.25 5.39 1.57
CA ALA A 160 -12.07 4.90 2.27
C ALA A 160 -12.42 3.84 3.32
N GLN A 161 -11.46 3.01 3.73
CA GLN A 161 -11.63 2.10 4.87
C GLN A 161 -11.77 2.86 6.19
N GLU A 162 -11.06 3.97 6.32
CA GLU A 162 -11.12 4.88 7.47
C GLU A 162 -11.11 6.32 6.95
N ILE A 163 -11.96 7.19 7.47
CA ILE A 163 -11.99 8.62 7.13
C ILE A 163 -11.75 9.43 8.40
N LYS A 164 -10.67 10.21 8.40
CA LYS A 164 -10.34 11.10 9.52
C LYS A 164 -11.45 12.15 9.72
N PRO A 165 -11.79 12.52 10.96
CA PRO A 165 -12.87 13.49 11.24
C PRO A 165 -12.75 14.80 10.46
N GLN A 166 -11.52 15.35 10.36
CA GLN A 166 -11.26 16.60 9.65
C GLN A 166 -11.51 16.46 8.14
N ALA A 167 -11.15 15.30 7.56
CA ALA A 167 -11.40 15.02 6.15
C ALA A 167 -12.90 14.89 5.87
N ARG A 168 -13.64 14.24 6.77
CA ARG A 168 -15.10 14.13 6.68
C ARG A 168 -15.77 15.50 6.70
N THR A 169 -15.43 16.36 7.69
CA THR A 169 -15.95 17.72 7.77
C THR A 169 -15.69 18.50 6.49
N LEU A 170 -14.46 18.47 5.99
CA LEU A 170 -14.10 19.18 4.76
C LEU A 170 -14.87 18.65 3.53
N ALA A 171 -15.04 17.32 3.42
CA ALA A 171 -15.79 16.70 2.34
C ALA A 171 -17.27 17.14 2.37
N GLU A 172 -17.90 17.09 3.55
CA GLU A 172 -19.29 17.49 3.73
C GLU A 172 -19.50 18.98 3.43
N ASP A 173 -18.61 19.86 3.87
CA ASP A 173 -18.63 21.30 3.55
C ASP A 173 -18.56 21.59 2.04
N ARG A 174 -17.96 20.68 1.27
CA ARG A 174 -17.84 20.77 -0.19
C ARG A 174 -18.92 19.97 -0.95
N GLY A 175 -19.89 19.43 -0.26
CA GLY A 175 -20.93 18.58 -0.85
C GLY A 175 -20.42 17.25 -1.41
N ILE A 176 -19.25 16.78 -0.94
CA ILE A 176 -18.66 15.50 -1.27
C ILE A 176 -19.20 14.44 -0.29
N ARG A 177 -19.78 13.38 -0.82
CA ARG A 177 -20.30 12.29 0.00
C ARG A 177 -19.16 11.37 0.47
N CYS A 178 -19.11 11.05 1.76
CA CYS A 178 -18.19 10.10 2.35
C CYS A 178 -18.79 8.70 2.41
N VAL A 179 -18.03 7.68 1.98
CA VAL A 179 -18.40 6.26 2.05
C VAL A 179 -17.28 5.49 2.77
N LEU A 180 -17.66 4.72 3.80
CA LEU A 180 -16.75 3.78 4.43
C LEU A 180 -16.81 2.44 3.69
N LEU A 181 -15.63 1.92 3.34
CA LEU A 181 -15.47 0.64 2.64
C LEU A 181 -15.04 -0.42 3.65
N ASP A 182 -15.83 -1.46 3.78
CA ASP A 182 -15.46 -2.66 4.52
C ASP A 182 -14.69 -3.60 3.58
N TYR A 183 -13.36 -3.57 3.72
CA TYR A 183 -12.47 -4.30 2.84
C TYR A 183 -12.64 -5.82 2.94
N ASP A 184 -12.89 -6.35 4.15
CA ASP A 184 -13.03 -7.78 4.36
C ASP A 184 -14.37 -8.29 3.81
N ALA A 185 -15.43 -7.53 3.99
CA ALA A 185 -16.72 -7.80 3.36
C ALA A 185 -16.62 -7.77 1.82
N MET A 186 -15.94 -6.77 1.26
CA MET A 186 -15.75 -6.65 -0.19
C MET A 186 -14.97 -7.83 -0.80
N ARG A 187 -14.09 -8.46 -0.03
CA ARG A 187 -13.35 -9.67 -0.44
C ARG A 187 -14.18 -10.96 -0.29
N GLY A 188 -15.36 -10.90 0.26
CA GLY A 188 -16.15 -12.09 0.61
C GLY A 188 -15.55 -12.89 1.78
N MET A 189 -14.71 -12.26 2.60
CA MET A 189 -14.09 -12.86 3.79
C MET A 189 -14.86 -12.51 5.07
N ASP A 190 -15.98 -11.83 4.95
CA ASP A 190 -16.85 -11.50 6.08
C ASP A 190 -17.57 -12.75 6.59
N ASP A 191 -16.93 -13.45 7.50
CA ASP A 191 -17.60 -14.50 8.28
C ASP A 191 -18.39 -13.81 9.40
N SER A 192 -19.70 -13.74 9.22
CA SER A 192 -20.63 -13.21 10.22
C SER A 192 -20.52 -13.89 11.60
N HIS A 193 -19.89 -15.07 11.68
CA HIS A 193 -19.62 -15.81 12.90
C HIS A 193 -18.30 -15.38 13.59
N SER A 194 -17.42 -14.64 12.93
CA SER A 194 -16.16 -14.16 13.50
C SER A 194 -16.26 -12.77 14.15
N ARG A 195 -17.40 -12.07 14.01
CA ARG A 195 -17.67 -10.84 14.74
C ARG A 195 -18.00 -11.14 16.20
N LEU A 196 -16.96 -11.17 17.03
CA LEU A 196 -17.11 -11.05 18.48
C LEU A 196 -17.41 -9.57 18.78
N PHE A 197 -18.72 -9.25 18.92
CA PHE A 197 -19.35 -7.98 19.33
C PHE A 197 -19.46 -6.89 18.27
#